data_e44b8adb433899c67899f846fa5f08ce
#
_entry.id   e44b8adb433899c67899f846fa5f08ce
#
_cell.length_a   1.000
_cell.length_b   1.000
_cell.length_c   1.000
_cell.angle_alpha   90.00
_cell.angle_beta   90.00
_cell.angle_gamma   90.00
#
_symmetry.space_group_name_H-M   'P 1'
#
loop_
_entity.id
_entity.type
_entity.pdbx_description
1 polymer ?
#
loop_
_entity_poly.entity_id
_entity_poly.type
_entity_poly.pdbx_seq_one_letter_code
_entity_poly.pdbx_strand_id
1 'polypeptide(L)'
;MIERIYILESVDPVIFYGVNNSNMQLIKTLFPKLRIVARGNVMKVIGDEDESELFLKKIREVEKYCEEFNSLSEDVILDIIKGKGPTVVKQENLIIHGMNGKPITARTENQQLLVKAFGNNDLVFATGPAGSGKTFVAIALAVKALKNKEVRKIILSRPAVEAGEKLGFLPGEMKDKLDPYLQPLYDALQDMIPAAKLKEYMENNVIQIAPLAFMRGRTLNDAVIILDEAQNTTTHQIKMFLTRLGMNAKMIVTGDVTQID
;
A
#
# COMPACT_ATOMS: atom_id res chain seq x y z
N MET A 1 -9.67 34.43 -28.74
CA MET A 1 -9.08 33.08 -28.59
C MET A 1 -7.62 33.19 -28.43
N ILE A 2 -7.08 32.69 -27.35
CA ILE A 2 -5.65 32.65 -27.09
C ILE A 2 -5.16 31.21 -27.10
N GLU A 3 -3.87 31.03 -27.38
CA GLU A 3 -3.20 29.75 -27.28
C GLU A 3 -2.24 29.81 -26.10
N ARG A 4 -2.29 28.81 -25.21
CA ARG A 4 -1.39 28.64 -24.07
C ARG A 4 -0.77 27.25 -24.13
N ILE A 5 0.46 27.17 -23.67
CA ILE A 5 1.20 25.90 -23.57
C ILE A 5 1.48 25.64 -22.09
N TYR A 6 1.19 24.42 -21.64
CA TYR A 6 1.54 23.92 -20.33
C TYR A 6 2.47 22.72 -20.47
N ILE A 7 3.52 22.69 -19.71
CA ILE A 7 4.51 21.59 -19.72
C ILE A 7 4.45 20.90 -18.36
N LEU A 8 4.22 19.59 -18.36
CA LEU A 8 4.36 18.74 -17.17
C LEU A 8 5.86 18.59 -16.87
N GLU A 9 6.32 19.13 -15.75
CA GLU A 9 7.76 19.15 -15.40
C GLU A 9 8.12 18.08 -14.38
N SER A 10 7.22 17.79 -13.44
CA SER A 10 7.55 17.02 -12.24
C SER A 10 6.88 15.64 -12.20
N VAL A 11 6.06 15.29 -13.18
CA VAL A 11 5.25 14.05 -13.15
C VAL A 11 5.39 13.26 -14.45
N ASP A 12 5.30 11.93 -14.33
CA ASP A 12 5.21 11.05 -15.50
C ASP A 12 3.87 11.29 -16.23
N PRO A 13 3.92 11.66 -17.52
CA PRO A 13 2.72 11.88 -18.33
C PRO A 13 1.77 10.67 -18.36
N VAL A 14 2.29 9.45 -18.24
CA VAL A 14 1.46 8.22 -18.22
C VAL A 14 0.61 8.17 -16.95
N ILE A 15 1.17 8.55 -15.80
CA ILE A 15 0.44 8.63 -14.53
C ILE A 15 -0.57 9.77 -14.57
N PHE A 16 -0.16 10.93 -15.08
CA PHE A 16 -1.01 12.11 -15.14
C PHE A 16 -2.22 11.90 -16.07
N TYR A 17 -2.00 11.37 -17.27
CA TYR A 17 -3.08 11.15 -18.25
C TYR A 17 -3.94 9.93 -17.93
N GLY A 18 -3.45 9.00 -17.11
CA GLY A 18 -4.14 7.78 -16.74
C GLY A 18 -4.12 6.70 -17.83
N VAL A 19 -4.59 5.52 -17.48
CA VAL A 19 -4.68 4.38 -18.40
C VAL A 19 -5.62 4.76 -19.57
N ASN A 20 -5.18 4.56 -20.81
CA ASN A 20 -5.91 4.94 -22.02
C ASN A 20 -6.31 6.44 -22.05
N ASN A 21 -5.54 7.30 -21.41
CA ASN A 21 -5.83 8.74 -21.26
C ASN A 21 -7.16 9.06 -20.55
N SER A 22 -7.65 8.19 -19.65
CA SER A 22 -8.93 8.37 -18.96
C SER A 22 -9.00 9.71 -18.20
N ASN A 23 -7.94 10.04 -17.45
CA ASN A 23 -7.85 11.31 -16.71
C ASN A 23 -7.89 12.51 -17.64
N MET A 24 -7.21 12.43 -18.79
CA MET A 24 -7.20 13.49 -19.79
C MET A 24 -8.54 13.68 -20.46
N GLN A 25 -9.28 12.58 -20.70
CA GLN A 25 -10.66 12.66 -21.22
C GLN A 25 -11.58 13.34 -20.21
N LEU A 26 -11.48 12.97 -18.92
CA LEU A 26 -12.24 13.62 -17.86
C LEU A 26 -11.93 15.12 -17.78
N ILE A 27 -10.66 15.51 -17.79
CA ILE A 27 -10.24 16.92 -17.78
C ILE A 27 -10.87 17.69 -18.97
N LYS A 28 -10.87 17.11 -20.18
CA LYS A 28 -11.50 17.72 -21.35
C LYS A 28 -13.00 17.91 -21.18
N THR A 29 -13.71 16.96 -20.55
CA THR A 29 -15.15 17.09 -20.29
C THR A 29 -15.47 18.18 -19.26
N LEU A 30 -14.55 18.45 -18.35
CA LEU A 30 -14.70 19.48 -17.32
C LEU A 30 -14.43 20.91 -17.85
N PHE A 31 -13.73 21.03 -18.99
CA PHE A 31 -13.45 22.30 -19.67
C PHE A 31 -13.97 22.28 -21.12
N PRO A 32 -15.28 22.19 -21.34
CA PRO A 32 -15.86 21.99 -22.69
C PRO A 32 -15.65 23.17 -23.64
N LYS A 33 -15.34 24.35 -23.12
CA LYS A 33 -15.09 25.56 -23.91
C LYS A 33 -13.63 25.65 -24.41
N LEU A 34 -12.75 24.78 -23.92
CA LEU A 34 -11.35 24.75 -24.30
C LEU A 34 -11.07 23.61 -25.27
N ARG A 35 -10.27 23.90 -26.30
CA ARG A 35 -9.67 22.85 -27.12
C ARG A 35 -8.31 22.47 -26.53
N ILE A 36 -8.23 21.27 -25.95
CA ILE A 36 -7.05 20.78 -25.28
C ILE A 36 -6.43 19.64 -26.09
N VAL A 37 -5.15 19.80 -26.45
CA VAL A 37 -4.35 18.79 -27.14
C VAL A 37 -3.11 18.48 -26.29
N ALA A 38 -2.96 17.20 -25.88
CA ALA A 38 -1.82 16.72 -25.10
C ALA A 38 -0.97 15.78 -25.94
N ARG A 39 0.36 15.99 -25.94
CA ARG A 39 1.36 15.10 -26.56
C ARG A 39 2.61 15.03 -25.71
N GLY A 40 2.95 13.83 -25.23
CA GLY A 40 4.06 13.67 -24.28
C GLY A 40 3.81 14.50 -23.01
N ASN A 41 4.74 15.31 -22.61
CA ASN A 41 4.61 16.21 -21.45
C ASN A 41 4.03 17.59 -21.78
N VAL A 42 3.65 17.86 -23.03
CA VAL A 42 3.15 19.16 -23.47
C VAL A 42 1.66 19.15 -23.66
N MET A 43 0.96 20.08 -23.03
CA MET A 43 -0.46 20.36 -23.23
C MET A 43 -0.64 21.73 -23.88
N LYS A 44 -1.33 21.75 -25.03
CA LYS A 44 -1.71 22.94 -25.77
C LYS A 44 -3.17 23.22 -25.52
N VAL A 45 -3.49 24.44 -25.10
CA VAL A 45 -4.84 24.86 -24.73
C VAL A 45 -5.22 26.07 -25.57
N ILE A 46 -6.36 25.99 -26.22
CA ILE A 46 -6.88 27.06 -27.09
C ILE A 46 -8.31 27.40 -26.63
N GLY A 47 -8.56 28.65 -26.32
CA GLY A 47 -9.86 29.11 -25.89
C GLY A 47 -9.93 30.56 -25.48
N ASP A 48 -10.89 30.90 -24.62
CA ASP A 48 -11.00 32.20 -24.00
C ASP A 48 -9.91 32.42 -22.95
N GLU A 49 -9.56 33.68 -22.66
CA GLU A 49 -8.46 34.01 -21.76
C GLU A 49 -8.74 33.57 -20.32
N ASP A 50 -9.90 33.97 -19.78
CA ASP A 50 -10.28 33.65 -18.39
C ASP A 50 -10.38 32.15 -18.15
N GLU A 51 -10.99 31.42 -19.10
CA GLU A 51 -11.15 29.96 -19.03
C GLU A 51 -9.79 29.24 -19.12
N SER A 52 -8.89 29.79 -19.97
CA SER A 52 -7.53 29.25 -20.10
C SER A 52 -6.67 29.48 -18.86
N GLU A 53 -6.80 30.62 -18.20
CA GLU A 53 -6.12 30.89 -16.92
C GLU A 53 -6.64 30.00 -15.79
N LEU A 54 -7.95 29.84 -15.68
CA LEU A 54 -8.57 28.93 -14.73
C LEU A 54 -8.07 27.50 -14.93
N PHE A 55 -8.04 27.03 -16.18
CA PHE A 55 -7.51 25.73 -16.55
C PHE A 55 -6.06 25.56 -16.08
N LEU A 56 -5.17 26.49 -16.44
CA LEU A 56 -3.76 26.42 -16.07
C LEU A 56 -3.56 26.39 -14.54
N LYS A 57 -4.33 27.19 -13.80
CA LYS A 57 -4.31 27.18 -12.34
C LYS A 57 -4.70 25.81 -11.80
N LYS A 58 -5.79 25.23 -12.29
CA LYS A 58 -6.31 23.94 -11.85
C LYS A 58 -5.38 22.78 -12.21
N ILE A 59 -4.81 22.79 -13.41
CA ILE A 59 -3.84 21.78 -13.83
C ILE A 59 -2.59 21.80 -12.98
N ARG A 60 -2.09 22.97 -12.56
CA ARG A 60 -0.98 23.06 -11.61
C ARG A 60 -1.31 22.43 -10.26
N GLU A 61 -2.54 22.64 -9.76
CA GLU A 61 -2.99 22.01 -8.52
C GLU A 61 -3.05 20.47 -8.67
N VAL A 62 -3.51 19.98 -9.82
CA VAL A 62 -3.55 18.53 -10.14
C VAL A 62 -2.15 17.96 -10.30
N GLU A 63 -1.24 18.66 -10.99
CA GLU A 63 0.16 18.24 -11.16
C GLU A 63 0.87 18.13 -9.81
N LYS A 64 0.73 19.15 -8.96
CA LYS A 64 1.32 19.16 -7.62
C LYS A 64 0.81 17.97 -6.78
N TYR A 65 -0.48 17.66 -6.86
CA TYR A 65 -1.03 16.47 -6.19
C TYR A 65 -0.40 15.18 -6.76
N CYS A 66 -0.32 15.07 -8.08
CA CYS A 66 0.26 13.91 -8.76
C CYS A 66 1.74 13.72 -8.43
N GLU A 67 2.52 14.82 -8.32
CA GLU A 67 3.91 14.81 -7.88
C GLU A 67 4.05 14.30 -6.44
N GLU A 68 3.23 14.83 -5.52
CA GLU A 68 3.28 14.48 -4.10
C GLU A 68 2.87 13.02 -3.83
N PHE A 69 1.86 12.51 -4.55
CA PHE A 69 1.28 11.19 -4.30
C PHE A 69 1.66 10.12 -5.33
N ASN A 70 2.36 10.49 -6.41
CA ASN A 70 2.70 9.64 -7.55
C ASN A 70 1.49 8.81 -8.07
N SER A 71 0.31 9.39 -7.96
CA SER A 71 -0.97 8.79 -8.39
C SER A 71 -2.02 9.87 -8.63
N LEU A 72 -2.97 9.61 -9.54
CA LEU A 72 -4.04 10.53 -9.85
C LEU A 72 -5.32 9.74 -10.20
N SER A 73 -6.37 9.91 -9.39
CA SER A 73 -7.68 9.29 -9.64
C SER A 73 -8.68 10.31 -10.17
N GLU A 74 -9.72 9.84 -10.83
CA GLU A 74 -10.79 10.69 -11.39
C GLU A 74 -11.49 11.52 -10.31
N ASP A 75 -11.73 10.94 -9.12
CA ASP A 75 -12.36 11.65 -7.99
C ASP A 75 -11.52 12.84 -7.52
N VAL A 76 -10.21 12.68 -7.44
CA VAL A 76 -9.27 13.74 -7.07
C VAL A 76 -9.29 14.87 -8.10
N ILE A 77 -9.29 14.54 -9.39
CA ILE A 77 -9.39 15.52 -10.47
C ILE A 77 -10.69 16.32 -10.34
N LEU A 78 -11.81 15.64 -10.12
CA LEU A 78 -13.12 16.26 -9.94
C LEU A 78 -13.14 17.23 -8.75
N ASP A 79 -12.59 16.82 -7.62
CA ASP A 79 -12.56 17.63 -6.39
C ASP A 79 -11.69 18.89 -6.57
N ILE A 80 -10.48 18.73 -7.14
CA ILE A 80 -9.59 19.87 -7.39
C ILE A 80 -10.23 20.86 -8.37
N ILE A 81 -10.77 20.38 -9.50
CA ILE A 81 -11.32 21.26 -10.53
C ILE A 81 -12.59 21.97 -10.03
N LYS A 82 -13.47 21.27 -9.29
CA LYS A 82 -14.70 21.85 -8.70
C LYS A 82 -14.41 22.79 -7.52
N GLY A 83 -13.17 22.96 -7.11
CA GLY A 83 -12.78 23.87 -6.02
C GLY A 83 -13.23 23.42 -4.64
N LYS A 84 -13.62 22.16 -4.49
CA LYS A 84 -13.93 21.59 -3.16
C LYS A 84 -12.68 21.38 -2.32
N GLY A 85 -11.48 21.67 -2.88
CA GLY A 85 -10.20 21.11 -2.46
C GLY A 85 -10.21 19.62 -2.78
N PRO A 86 -9.09 18.97 -3.10
CA PRO A 86 -9.12 17.52 -3.12
C PRO A 86 -9.82 17.13 -1.81
N THR A 87 -10.80 16.20 -1.89
CA THR A 87 -11.30 15.58 -0.67
C THR A 87 -10.05 14.94 -0.11
N VAL A 88 -9.35 15.72 0.67
CA VAL A 88 -8.22 15.25 1.47
C VAL A 88 -8.91 14.29 2.41
N VAL A 89 -8.99 13.02 2.01
CA VAL A 89 -9.00 11.96 3.01
C VAL A 89 -7.88 12.40 3.90
N LYS A 90 -8.23 12.96 5.09
CA LYS A 90 -7.29 13.67 5.96
C LYS A 90 -6.00 12.93 5.88
N GLN A 91 -4.94 13.55 5.35
CA GLN A 91 -3.64 12.90 5.09
C GLN A 91 -3.11 12.13 6.29
N GLU A 92 -3.59 12.54 7.48
CA GLU A 92 -3.35 11.89 8.76
C GLU A 92 -3.65 10.39 8.78
N ASN A 93 -4.56 9.91 7.92
CA ASN A 93 -4.99 8.51 7.94
C ASN A 93 -4.54 7.69 6.71
N LEU A 94 -3.95 8.33 5.70
CA LEU A 94 -3.45 7.63 4.52
C LEU A 94 -2.19 6.84 4.86
N ILE A 95 -2.19 5.54 4.58
CA ILE A 95 -1.02 4.69 4.74
C ILE A 95 -0.26 4.63 3.42
N ILE A 96 -0.90 4.13 2.37
CA ILE A 96 -0.34 4.03 1.02
C ILE A 96 -1.46 4.10 -0.04
N HIS A 97 -1.07 4.26 -1.30
CA HIS A 97 -1.95 3.96 -2.44
C HIS A 97 -1.71 2.52 -2.91
N GLY A 98 -2.79 1.74 -2.96
CA GLY A 98 -2.81 0.38 -3.47
C GLY A 98 -2.98 0.31 -4.99
N MET A 99 -3.55 -0.80 -5.45
CA MET A 99 -3.82 -1.01 -6.87
C MET A 99 -4.77 0.06 -7.42
N ASN A 100 -4.51 0.49 -8.67
CA ASN A 100 -5.30 1.51 -9.37
C ASN A 100 -5.43 2.85 -8.63
N GLY A 101 -4.44 3.19 -7.79
CA GLY A 101 -4.45 4.44 -7.01
C GLY A 101 -5.44 4.44 -5.83
N LYS A 102 -6.08 3.32 -5.49
CA LYS A 102 -7.04 3.22 -4.39
C LYS A 102 -6.36 3.54 -3.06
N PRO A 103 -6.82 4.55 -2.29
CA PRO A 103 -6.21 4.90 -1.03
C PRO A 103 -6.45 3.80 0.02
N ILE A 104 -5.40 3.36 0.68
CA ILE A 104 -5.43 2.48 1.84
C ILE A 104 -5.20 3.34 3.07
N THR A 105 -6.22 3.43 3.91
CA THR A 105 -6.28 4.36 5.05
C THR A 105 -6.48 3.62 6.37
N ALA A 106 -5.97 4.20 7.46
CA ALA A 106 -6.31 3.80 8.80
C ALA A 106 -7.72 4.32 9.16
N ARG A 107 -8.72 3.45 9.04
CA ARG A 107 -10.15 3.79 9.14
C ARG A 107 -10.65 4.00 10.56
N THR A 108 -10.02 3.34 11.54
CA THR A 108 -10.40 3.41 12.95
C THR A 108 -9.29 4.02 13.78
N GLU A 109 -9.64 4.54 14.97
CA GLU A 109 -8.66 5.09 15.92
C GLU A 109 -7.56 4.08 16.27
N ASN A 110 -7.92 2.80 16.47
CA ASN A 110 -6.95 1.75 16.79
C ASN A 110 -6.00 1.47 15.61
N GLN A 111 -6.49 1.55 14.36
CA GLN A 111 -5.62 1.45 13.19
C GLN A 111 -4.66 2.66 13.10
N GLN A 112 -5.13 3.87 13.43
CA GLN A 112 -4.29 5.06 13.49
C GLN A 112 -3.23 4.95 14.61
N LEU A 113 -3.60 4.39 15.77
CA LEU A 113 -2.66 4.10 16.83
C LEU A 113 -1.59 3.09 16.38
N LEU A 114 -1.96 2.05 15.62
CA LEU A 114 -1.01 1.10 15.03
C LEU A 114 -0.03 1.81 14.08
N VAL A 115 -0.51 2.71 13.22
CA VAL A 115 0.34 3.50 12.32
C VAL A 115 1.34 4.34 13.11
N LYS A 116 0.88 5.04 14.15
CA LYS A 116 1.75 5.86 15.04
C LYS A 116 2.75 4.99 15.80
N ALA A 117 2.30 3.87 16.35
CA ALA A 117 3.16 2.95 17.09
C ALA A 117 4.26 2.38 16.20
N PHE A 118 3.96 2.00 14.97
CA PHE A 118 4.94 1.51 14.00
C PHE A 118 6.00 2.57 13.65
N GLY A 119 5.62 3.84 13.54
CA GLY A 119 6.56 4.94 13.31
C GLY A 119 7.61 5.08 14.43
N ASN A 120 7.18 4.89 15.67
CA ASN A 120 7.96 5.23 16.85
C ASN A 120 8.65 4.05 17.55
N ASN A 121 8.37 2.81 17.16
CA ASN A 121 8.88 1.61 17.83
C ASN A 121 9.42 0.59 16.84
N ASP A 122 10.35 -0.24 17.29
CA ASP A 122 10.89 -1.35 16.50
C ASP A 122 10.06 -2.63 16.66
N LEU A 123 9.30 -2.75 17.75
CA LEU A 123 8.42 -3.88 18.01
C LEU A 123 7.03 -3.35 18.41
N VAL A 124 6.00 -3.82 17.71
CA VAL A 124 4.60 -3.45 17.97
C VAL A 124 3.72 -4.71 18.05
N PHE A 125 2.88 -4.77 19.08
CA PHE A 125 1.82 -5.77 19.19
C PHE A 125 0.48 -5.12 18.82
N ALA A 126 -0.20 -5.69 17.82
CA ALA A 126 -1.52 -5.25 17.36
C ALA A 126 -2.56 -6.34 17.68
N THR A 127 -3.19 -6.23 18.85
CA THR A 127 -4.20 -7.17 19.31
C THR A 127 -5.61 -6.65 19.08
N GLY A 128 -6.55 -7.54 18.82
CA GLY A 128 -7.98 -7.20 18.66
C GLY A 128 -8.75 -8.28 17.90
N PRO A 129 -10.09 -8.15 17.80
CA PRO A 129 -10.95 -9.16 17.20
C PRO A 129 -10.68 -9.38 15.71
N ALA A 130 -11.11 -10.55 15.20
CA ALA A 130 -11.09 -10.83 13.77
C ALA A 130 -11.84 -9.73 12.97
N GLY A 131 -11.43 -9.50 11.74
CA GLY A 131 -12.04 -8.47 10.86
C GLY A 131 -11.69 -7.01 11.20
N SER A 132 -10.93 -6.73 12.28
CA SER A 132 -10.51 -5.35 12.62
C SER A 132 -9.42 -4.77 11.70
N GLY A 133 -8.90 -5.55 10.74
CA GLY A 133 -7.94 -5.11 9.72
C GLY A 133 -6.48 -5.05 10.22
N LYS A 134 -6.14 -5.67 11.34
CA LYS A 134 -4.77 -5.68 11.91
C LYS A 134 -3.71 -6.10 10.89
N THR A 135 -3.89 -7.27 10.30
CA THR A 135 -2.98 -7.85 9.32
C THR A 135 -2.87 -6.99 8.07
N PHE A 136 -4.00 -6.50 7.56
CA PHE A 136 -4.03 -5.65 6.38
C PHE A 136 -3.28 -4.34 6.58
N VAL A 137 -3.50 -3.65 7.72
CA VAL A 137 -2.79 -2.42 8.08
C VAL A 137 -1.30 -2.69 8.30
N ALA A 138 -0.94 -3.78 8.98
CA ALA A 138 0.46 -4.17 9.18
C ALA A 138 1.18 -4.38 7.83
N ILE A 139 0.56 -5.09 6.88
CA ILE A 139 1.11 -5.29 5.53
C ILE A 139 1.21 -3.97 4.77
N ALA A 140 0.21 -3.09 4.87
CA ALA A 140 0.25 -1.76 4.25
C ALA A 140 1.42 -0.92 4.76
N LEU A 141 1.70 -0.95 6.07
CA LEU A 141 2.86 -0.29 6.67
C LEU A 141 4.19 -0.87 6.16
N ALA A 142 4.27 -2.19 6.04
CA ALA A 142 5.46 -2.86 5.52
C ALA A 142 5.71 -2.49 4.04
N VAL A 143 4.66 -2.49 3.22
CA VAL A 143 4.75 -2.10 1.81
C VAL A 143 5.13 -0.62 1.68
N LYS A 144 4.61 0.25 2.54
CA LYS A 144 5.01 1.67 2.60
C LYS A 144 6.50 1.81 2.89
N ALA A 145 6.99 1.15 3.94
CA ALA A 145 8.40 1.18 4.31
C ALA A 145 9.32 0.65 3.18
N LEU A 146 8.90 -0.41 2.48
CA LEU A 146 9.64 -0.93 1.32
C LEU A 146 9.64 0.06 0.15
N LYS A 147 8.49 0.65 -0.21
CA LYS A 147 8.38 1.66 -1.28
C LYS A 147 9.22 2.90 -0.98
N ASN A 148 9.25 3.33 0.27
CA ASN A 148 10.07 4.47 0.75
C ASN A 148 11.56 4.13 0.90
N LYS A 149 11.96 2.87 0.64
CA LYS A 149 13.35 2.37 0.82
C LYS A 149 13.87 2.50 2.27
N GLU A 150 12.97 2.55 3.24
CA GLU A 150 13.30 2.52 4.67
C GLU A 150 13.83 1.14 5.08
N VAL A 151 13.34 0.10 4.40
CA VAL A 151 13.79 -1.29 4.55
C VAL A 151 14.02 -1.92 3.17
N ARG A 152 14.75 -3.04 3.16
CA ARG A 152 15.05 -3.78 1.92
C ARG A 152 14.16 -4.99 1.72
N LYS A 153 13.49 -5.46 2.77
CA LYS A 153 12.73 -6.71 2.75
C LYS A 153 11.43 -6.61 3.55
N ILE A 154 10.46 -7.41 3.15
CA ILE A 154 9.26 -7.72 3.94
C ILE A 154 9.28 -9.22 4.21
N ILE A 155 9.08 -9.60 5.47
CA ILE A 155 9.02 -11.00 5.89
C ILE A 155 7.69 -11.22 6.61
N LEU A 156 6.83 -12.01 5.99
CA LEU A 156 5.53 -12.37 6.53
C LEU A 156 5.59 -13.80 7.05
N SER A 157 5.12 -13.99 8.27
CA SER A 157 5.10 -15.29 8.91
C SER A 157 3.76 -15.54 9.58
N ARG A 158 3.33 -16.79 9.58
CA ARG A 158 2.14 -17.27 10.27
C ARG A 158 2.41 -18.65 10.87
N PRO A 159 1.86 -18.99 12.03
CA PRO A 159 1.87 -20.37 12.51
C PRO A 159 1.26 -21.30 11.47
N ALA A 160 1.86 -22.45 11.26
CA ALA A 160 1.50 -23.37 10.18
C ALA A 160 0.23 -24.20 10.47
N VAL A 161 -0.28 -24.15 11.70
CA VAL A 161 -1.45 -24.90 12.17
C VAL A 161 -2.24 -24.05 13.17
N GLU A 162 -3.53 -24.07 13.05
CA GLU A 162 -4.43 -23.61 14.11
C GLU A 162 -4.40 -24.61 15.28
N ALA A 163 -4.77 -24.15 16.46
CA ALA A 163 -4.74 -24.97 17.67
C ALA A 163 -5.50 -26.29 17.43
N GLY A 164 -4.83 -27.41 17.58
CA GLY A 164 -5.39 -28.77 17.46
C GLY A 164 -5.27 -29.46 16.10
N GLU A 165 -4.92 -28.76 15.02
CA GLU A 165 -4.72 -29.40 13.72
C GLU A 165 -3.30 -29.96 13.55
N LYS A 166 -3.20 -31.19 13.02
CA LYS A 166 -1.93 -31.82 12.69
C LYS A 166 -1.72 -31.81 11.18
N LEU A 167 -0.76 -31.05 10.69
CA LEU A 167 -0.35 -31.00 9.25
C LEU A 167 -0.16 -32.39 8.62
N GLY A 168 0.14 -33.41 9.40
CA GLY A 168 0.33 -34.78 8.92
C GLY A 168 -0.92 -35.44 8.29
N PHE A 169 -2.11 -34.93 8.54
CA PHE A 169 -3.36 -35.50 8.00
C PHE A 169 -3.80 -34.90 6.67
N LEU A 170 -3.19 -33.81 6.21
CA LEU A 170 -3.52 -33.21 4.93
C LEU A 170 -2.79 -33.93 3.78
N PRO A 171 -3.43 -34.24 2.64
CA PRO A 171 -2.78 -34.82 1.48
C PRO A 171 -1.89 -33.79 0.77
N GLY A 172 -0.83 -34.27 0.07
CA GLY A 172 0.05 -33.41 -0.72
C GLY A 172 1.43 -33.14 -0.10
N GLU A 173 2.27 -32.43 -0.84
CA GLU A 173 3.58 -31.98 -0.37
C GLU A 173 3.44 -30.93 0.73
N MET A 174 4.49 -30.73 1.53
CA MET A 174 4.48 -29.76 2.65
C MET A 174 4.09 -28.35 2.19
N LYS A 175 4.52 -27.93 1.01
CA LYS A 175 4.18 -26.63 0.44
C LYS A 175 2.68 -26.50 0.17
N ASP A 176 2.09 -27.50 -0.49
CA ASP A 176 0.66 -27.50 -0.85
C ASP A 176 -0.24 -27.47 0.40
N LYS A 177 0.24 -28.04 1.51
CA LYS A 177 -0.47 -28.04 2.79
C LYS A 177 -0.41 -26.69 3.50
N LEU A 178 0.64 -25.91 3.26
CA LEU A 178 0.87 -24.62 3.91
C LEU A 178 0.26 -23.44 3.14
N ASP A 179 0.16 -23.55 1.81
CA ASP A 179 -0.32 -22.48 0.96
C ASP A 179 -1.70 -21.92 1.36
N PRO A 180 -2.71 -22.72 1.73
CA PRO A 180 -4.00 -22.19 2.17
C PRO A 180 -3.91 -21.27 3.41
N TYR A 181 -3.02 -21.59 4.35
CA TYR A 181 -2.84 -20.77 5.56
C TYR A 181 -2.12 -19.45 5.29
N LEU A 182 -1.35 -19.39 4.21
CA LEU A 182 -0.60 -18.19 3.80
C LEU A 182 -1.38 -17.33 2.79
N GLN A 183 -2.45 -17.87 2.17
CA GLN A 183 -3.24 -17.19 1.16
C GLN A 183 -3.73 -15.79 1.57
N PRO A 184 -4.24 -15.56 2.80
CA PRO A 184 -4.67 -14.22 3.22
C PRO A 184 -3.55 -13.16 3.19
N LEU A 185 -2.30 -13.58 3.35
CA LEU A 185 -1.14 -12.67 3.26
C LEU A 185 -0.85 -12.31 1.81
N TYR A 186 -0.98 -13.29 0.89
CA TYR A 186 -0.86 -13.04 -0.55
C TYR A 186 -1.94 -12.08 -1.05
N ASP A 187 -3.19 -12.31 -0.65
CA ASP A 187 -4.33 -11.50 -1.06
C ASP A 187 -4.15 -10.04 -0.63
N ALA A 188 -3.73 -9.81 0.61
CA ALA A 188 -3.45 -8.46 1.10
C ALA A 188 -2.31 -7.78 0.34
N LEU A 189 -1.26 -8.51 -0.05
CA LEU A 189 -0.17 -7.95 -0.86
C LEU A 189 -0.64 -7.60 -2.29
N GLN A 190 -1.53 -8.40 -2.88
CA GLN A 190 -2.06 -8.16 -4.23
C GLN A 190 -2.94 -6.91 -4.30
N ASP A 191 -3.59 -6.52 -3.21
CA ASP A 191 -4.31 -5.24 -3.12
C ASP A 191 -3.37 -4.01 -3.17
N MET A 192 -2.09 -4.20 -2.89
CA MET A 192 -1.10 -3.13 -2.68
C MET A 192 0.00 -3.08 -3.73
N ILE A 193 0.29 -4.21 -4.37
CA ILE A 193 1.41 -4.38 -5.29
C ILE A 193 0.90 -5.08 -6.56
N PRO A 194 1.21 -4.55 -7.77
CA PRO A 194 0.87 -5.21 -9.02
C PRO A 194 1.40 -6.65 -9.08
N ALA A 195 0.59 -7.58 -9.61
CA ALA A 195 0.91 -9.02 -9.61
C ALA A 195 2.30 -9.33 -10.21
N ALA A 196 2.66 -8.69 -11.33
CA ALA A 196 3.97 -8.87 -11.95
C ALA A 196 5.11 -8.43 -11.02
N LYS A 197 4.94 -7.30 -10.31
CA LYS A 197 5.94 -6.77 -9.38
C LYS A 197 6.01 -7.58 -8.09
N LEU A 198 4.87 -8.08 -7.60
CA LEU A 198 4.83 -8.98 -6.45
C LEU A 198 5.60 -10.26 -6.74
N LYS A 199 5.38 -10.85 -7.94
CA LYS A 199 6.11 -12.04 -8.38
C LYS A 199 7.63 -11.78 -8.41
N GLU A 200 8.07 -10.68 -9.03
CA GLU A 200 9.47 -10.26 -9.06
C GLU A 200 10.05 -10.11 -7.64
N TYR A 201 9.33 -9.47 -6.72
CA TYR A 201 9.78 -9.30 -5.34
C TYR A 201 9.92 -10.62 -4.59
N MET A 202 9.06 -11.59 -4.87
CA MET A 202 9.14 -12.91 -4.26
C MET A 202 10.29 -13.73 -4.84
N GLU A 203 10.48 -13.73 -6.15
CA GLU A 203 11.60 -14.41 -6.82
C GLU A 203 12.97 -13.88 -6.36
N ASN A 204 13.06 -12.56 -6.13
CA ASN A 204 14.27 -11.89 -5.63
C ASN A 204 14.40 -11.91 -4.10
N ASN A 205 13.51 -12.59 -3.38
CA ASN A 205 13.49 -12.64 -1.91
C ASN A 205 13.38 -11.25 -1.23
N VAL A 206 12.82 -10.25 -1.91
CA VAL A 206 12.48 -8.93 -1.34
C VAL A 206 11.24 -9.07 -0.46
N ILE A 207 10.26 -9.88 -0.89
CA ILE A 207 9.11 -10.27 -0.08
C ILE A 207 9.18 -11.77 0.14
N GLN A 208 9.15 -12.19 1.39
CA GLN A 208 9.18 -13.59 1.80
C GLN A 208 7.94 -13.90 2.63
N ILE A 209 7.24 -14.96 2.27
CA ILE A 209 6.13 -15.50 3.05
C ILE A 209 6.52 -16.90 3.47
N ALA A 210 6.60 -17.17 4.76
CA ALA A 210 7.04 -18.46 5.26
C ALA A 210 6.41 -18.79 6.62
N PRO A 211 6.15 -20.09 6.88
CA PRO A 211 5.71 -20.54 8.19
C PRO A 211 6.70 -20.16 9.29
N LEU A 212 6.19 -19.96 10.49
CA LEU A 212 6.98 -19.53 11.64
C LEU A 212 8.19 -20.45 11.94
N ALA A 213 8.05 -21.74 11.69
CA ALA A 213 9.15 -22.70 11.90
C ALA A 213 10.41 -22.40 11.09
N PHE A 214 10.25 -21.77 9.91
CA PHE A 214 11.38 -21.41 9.03
C PHE A 214 12.12 -20.14 9.46
N MET A 215 11.69 -19.48 10.53
CA MET A 215 12.35 -18.30 11.09
C MET A 215 13.48 -18.67 12.08
N ARG A 216 13.54 -19.94 12.50
CA ARG A 216 14.54 -20.40 13.46
C ARG A 216 15.97 -20.25 12.93
N GLY A 217 16.86 -19.69 13.78
CA GLY A 217 18.29 -19.52 13.45
C GLY A 217 18.59 -18.35 12.51
N ARG A 218 17.59 -17.58 12.07
CA ARG A 218 17.78 -16.40 11.22
C ARG A 218 17.98 -15.14 12.06
N THR A 219 18.68 -14.17 11.50
CA THR A 219 18.69 -12.77 11.96
C THR A 219 18.13 -11.93 10.82
N LEU A 220 17.09 -11.17 11.08
CA LEU A 220 16.30 -10.49 10.05
C LEU A 220 16.63 -8.99 10.08
N ASN A 221 17.61 -8.59 9.27
CA ASN A 221 18.06 -7.22 9.16
C ASN A 221 17.40 -6.48 7.98
N ASP A 222 17.34 -5.16 8.05
CA ASP A 222 16.84 -4.26 7.01
C ASP A 222 15.43 -4.67 6.52
N ALA A 223 14.55 -5.03 7.45
CA ALA A 223 13.26 -5.65 7.12
C ALA A 223 12.11 -5.16 7.98
N VAL A 224 10.91 -5.17 7.42
CA VAL A 224 9.67 -5.23 8.22
C VAL A 224 9.25 -6.68 8.31
N ILE A 225 9.07 -7.15 9.54
CA ILE A 225 8.76 -8.54 9.87
C ILE A 225 7.36 -8.57 10.49
N ILE A 226 6.48 -9.42 9.97
CA ILE A 226 5.12 -9.55 10.49
C ILE A 226 4.89 -11.00 10.90
N LEU A 227 4.45 -11.20 12.14
CA LEU A 227 3.87 -12.45 12.61
C LEU A 227 2.37 -12.29 12.72
N ASP A 228 1.64 -12.97 11.87
CA ASP A 228 0.18 -12.96 11.86
C ASP A 228 -0.39 -14.14 12.65
N GLU A 229 -1.59 -13.99 13.23
CA GLU A 229 -2.28 -14.98 14.05
C GLU A 229 -1.41 -15.54 15.21
N ALA A 230 -0.72 -14.63 15.91
CA ALA A 230 0.24 -15.00 16.95
C ALA A 230 -0.39 -15.72 18.16
N GLN A 231 -1.71 -15.63 18.37
CA GLN A 231 -2.40 -16.41 19.40
C GLN A 231 -2.25 -17.92 19.19
N ASN A 232 -2.02 -18.37 17.95
CA ASN A 232 -1.81 -19.77 17.60
C ASN A 232 -0.34 -20.22 17.82
N THR A 233 0.48 -19.42 18.51
CA THR A 233 1.87 -19.75 18.84
C THR A 233 2.00 -20.22 20.28
N THR A 234 2.93 -21.14 20.51
CA THR A 234 3.37 -21.45 21.87
C THR A 234 4.30 -20.35 22.41
N THR A 235 4.43 -20.27 23.74
CA THR A 235 5.40 -19.34 24.38
C THR A 235 6.83 -19.53 23.86
N HIS A 236 7.21 -20.76 23.51
CA HIS A 236 8.53 -21.04 22.95
C HIS A 236 8.69 -20.51 21.54
N GLN A 237 7.65 -20.64 20.71
CA GLN A 237 7.64 -20.14 19.33
C GLN A 237 7.67 -18.60 19.28
N ILE A 238 6.89 -17.91 20.11
CA ILE A 238 6.90 -16.45 20.15
C ILE A 238 8.25 -15.91 20.65
N LYS A 239 8.86 -16.53 21.67
CA LYS A 239 10.22 -16.16 22.12
C LYS A 239 11.24 -16.37 21.00
N MET A 240 11.20 -17.49 20.32
CA MET A 240 12.08 -17.77 19.18
C MET A 240 11.92 -16.69 18.09
N PHE A 241 10.70 -16.29 17.78
CA PHE A 241 10.43 -15.30 16.74
C PHE A 241 10.91 -13.89 17.12
N LEU A 242 10.60 -13.42 18.32
CA LEU A 242 10.97 -12.09 18.79
C LEU A 242 12.50 -11.89 18.78
N THR A 243 13.26 -12.95 19.06
CA THR A 243 14.73 -12.91 18.99
C THR A 243 15.30 -12.91 17.58
N ARG A 244 14.46 -12.86 16.53
CA ARG A 244 14.91 -12.72 15.12
C ARG A 244 15.09 -11.28 14.70
N LEU A 245 14.56 -10.32 15.48
CA LEU A 245 14.69 -8.89 15.19
C LEU A 245 16.17 -8.51 15.10
N GLY A 246 16.57 -8.04 13.94
CA GLY A 246 17.94 -7.65 13.63
C GLY A 246 18.12 -6.14 13.52
N MET A 247 19.24 -5.71 12.99
CA MET A 247 19.57 -4.30 12.80
C MET A 247 18.68 -3.67 11.72
N ASN A 248 18.27 -2.42 11.93
CA ASN A 248 17.43 -1.66 10.99
C ASN A 248 16.15 -2.43 10.58
N ALA A 249 15.54 -3.13 11.54
CA ALA A 249 14.35 -3.91 11.31
C ALA A 249 13.23 -3.48 12.26
N LYS A 250 11.98 -3.63 11.78
CA LYS A 250 10.77 -3.40 12.57
C LYS A 250 9.92 -4.66 12.56
N MET A 251 9.27 -4.94 13.68
CA MET A 251 8.46 -6.13 13.85
C MET A 251 7.04 -5.78 14.29
N ILE A 252 6.05 -6.36 13.63
CA ILE A 252 4.64 -6.26 14.01
C ILE A 252 4.15 -7.67 14.31
N VAL A 253 3.55 -7.84 15.47
CA VAL A 253 2.90 -9.08 15.89
C VAL A 253 1.40 -8.83 15.97
N THR A 254 0.63 -9.51 15.11
CA THR A 254 -0.83 -9.41 15.10
C THR A 254 -1.45 -10.64 15.73
N GLY A 255 -2.57 -10.48 16.43
CA GLY A 255 -3.26 -11.59 17.06
C GLY A 255 -4.62 -11.21 17.64
N ASP A 256 -5.38 -12.23 18.01
CA ASP A 256 -6.67 -12.11 18.65
C ASP A 256 -6.67 -12.89 19.98
N VAL A 257 -6.60 -12.14 21.07
CA VAL A 257 -6.57 -12.75 22.42
C VAL A 257 -7.88 -13.45 22.81
N THR A 258 -8.96 -13.22 22.06
CA THR A 258 -10.26 -13.87 22.29
C THR A 258 -10.37 -15.24 21.61
N GLN A 259 -9.41 -15.58 20.73
CA GLN A 259 -9.33 -16.84 19.99
C GLN A 259 -8.21 -17.75 20.53
N ILE A 260 -7.86 -17.60 21.79
CA ILE A 260 -6.92 -18.50 22.48
C ILE A 260 -7.73 -19.66 23.04
N ASP A 261 -7.43 -20.87 22.60
CA ASP A 261 -7.96 -22.12 23.15
C ASP A 261 -7.21 -22.57 24.43
#